data_ec53badf03b49d0340d847739d637aaa
#
_entry.id   ec53badf03b49d0340d847739d637aaa
#
_cell.length_a   1.000
_cell.length_b   1.000
_cell.length_c   1.000
_cell.angle_alpha   90.00
_cell.angle_beta   90.00
_cell.angle_gamma   90.00
#
_symmetry.space_group_name_H-M   'P 1'
#
loop_
_entity.id
_entity.type
_entity.pdbx_description
1 polymer ?
#
loop_
_entity_poly.entity_id
_entity_poly.type
_entity_poly.pdbx_seq_one_letter_code
_entity_poly.pdbx_strand_id
1 'polypeptide(L)'
;VILSVRSASSTFGDNIMRHLLAILIATVWISIHEFVRNQLVLADHWADHYTAMGLAFPSAPVNGAVWGIWALVLVIAIHFLARRGGLLETAAIAWIMGFVLMWLVIGNMGVLPLCILPVAVPWSMVEVIGAVYIVQKFRSRVPSRQA
;
A
#
# COMPACT_ATOMS: atom_id res chain seq x y z
N VAL A 1 5.98 33.28 -28.02
CA VAL A 1 5.91 33.32 -26.52
C VAL A 1 4.63 32.67 -26.01
N ILE A 2 3.43 32.95 -26.58
CA ILE A 2 2.14 32.41 -26.12
C ILE A 2 2.03 30.87 -26.30
N LEU A 3 2.57 30.32 -27.40
CA LEU A 3 2.55 28.86 -27.68
C LEU A 3 3.43 28.08 -26.72
N SER A 4 4.54 28.66 -26.26
CA SER A 4 5.48 28.03 -25.29
C SER A 4 4.85 27.89 -23.88
N VAL A 5 4.09 28.89 -23.45
CA VAL A 5 3.41 28.86 -22.13
C VAL A 5 2.29 27.82 -22.10
N ARG A 6 1.54 27.67 -23.21
CA ARG A 6 0.44 26.69 -23.30
C ARG A 6 0.94 25.24 -23.30
N SER A 7 2.08 24.98 -23.93
CA SER A 7 2.71 23.64 -23.90
C SER A 7 3.25 23.27 -22.53
N ALA A 8 3.79 24.22 -21.76
CA ALA A 8 4.30 23.96 -20.42
C ALA A 8 3.19 23.67 -19.39
N SER A 9 2.05 24.32 -19.50
CA SER A 9 0.90 24.09 -18.59
C SER A 9 0.22 22.74 -18.83
N SER A 10 0.12 22.26 -20.07
CA SER A 10 -0.43 20.95 -20.38
C SER A 10 0.45 19.81 -19.85
N THR A 11 1.77 19.89 -20.02
CA THR A 11 2.71 18.88 -19.53
C THR A 11 2.76 18.81 -17.99
N PHE A 12 2.58 19.93 -17.30
CA PHE A 12 2.51 19.96 -15.84
C PHE A 12 1.24 19.27 -15.32
N GLY A 13 0.07 19.56 -15.91
CA GLY A 13 -1.19 18.90 -15.58
C GLY A 13 -1.15 17.38 -15.81
N ASP A 14 -0.59 16.96 -16.94
CA ASP A 14 -0.44 15.54 -17.29
C ASP A 14 0.45 14.78 -16.30
N ASN A 15 1.50 15.40 -15.80
CA ASN A 15 2.38 14.78 -14.81
C ASN A 15 1.69 14.62 -13.46
N ILE A 16 0.96 15.63 -12.98
CA ILE A 16 0.18 15.52 -11.74
C ILE A 16 -0.86 14.40 -11.85
N MET A 17 -1.62 14.38 -12.94
CA MET A 17 -2.64 13.36 -13.18
C MET A 17 -2.06 11.94 -13.15
N ARG A 18 -0.89 11.73 -13.75
CA ARG A 18 -0.19 10.44 -13.73
C ARG A 18 0.21 10.01 -12.31
N HIS A 19 0.72 10.92 -11.50
CA HIS A 19 1.08 10.63 -10.12
C HIS A 19 -0.15 10.29 -9.26
N LEU A 20 -1.24 11.04 -9.42
CA LEU A 20 -2.50 10.77 -8.73
C LEU A 20 -3.07 9.40 -9.15
N LEU A 21 -3.04 9.10 -10.44
CA LEU A 21 -3.50 7.82 -10.98
C LEU A 21 -2.66 6.65 -10.46
N ALA A 22 -1.33 6.81 -10.38
CA ALA A 22 -0.45 5.80 -9.81
C ALA A 22 -0.77 5.51 -8.34
N ILE A 23 -0.99 6.57 -7.54
CA ILE A 23 -1.38 6.45 -6.13
C ILE A 23 -2.73 5.74 -6.03
N LEU A 24 -3.72 6.15 -6.81
CA LEU A 24 -5.05 5.53 -6.77
C LEU A 24 -5.00 4.03 -7.12
N ILE A 25 -4.35 3.66 -8.23
CA ILE A 25 -4.25 2.26 -8.68
C ILE A 25 -3.49 1.42 -7.65
N ALA A 26 -2.38 1.92 -7.10
CA ALA A 26 -1.62 1.20 -6.09
C ALA A 26 -2.40 1.06 -4.77
N THR A 27 -3.21 2.07 -4.38
CA THR A 27 -4.09 2.00 -3.21
C THR A 27 -5.16 0.93 -3.40
N VAL A 28 -5.81 0.88 -4.57
CA VAL A 28 -6.78 -0.16 -4.89
C VAL A 28 -6.13 -1.55 -4.88
N TRP A 29 -4.92 -1.68 -5.42
CA TRP A 29 -4.14 -2.92 -5.39
C TRP A 29 -3.94 -3.42 -3.96
N ILE A 30 -3.41 -2.58 -3.07
CA ILE A 30 -3.21 -2.94 -1.65
C ILE A 30 -4.54 -3.27 -0.98
N SER A 31 -5.58 -2.45 -1.17
CA SER A 31 -6.88 -2.66 -0.54
C SER A 31 -7.52 -4.00 -0.94
N ILE A 32 -7.39 -4.42 -2.20
CA ILE A 32 -7.87 -5.73 -2.66
C ILE A 32 -7.08 -6.86 -1.99
N HIS A 33 -5.77 -6.75 -1.93
CA HIS A 33 -4.91 -7.75 -1.29
C HIS A 33 -5.20 -7.89 0.21
N GLU A 34 -5.33 -6.76 0.92
CA GLU A 34 -5.70 -6.72 2.33
C GLU A 34 -7.06 -7.36 2.57
N PHE A 35 -8.06 -7.02 1.75
CA PHE A 35 -9.40 -7.59 1.87
C PHE A 35 -9.37 -9.11 1.64
N VAL A 36 -8.78 -9.57 0.55
CA VAL A 36 -8.73 -11.01 0.22
C VAL A 36 -7.97 -11.76 1.30
N ARG A 37 -6.81 -11.27 1.74
CA ARG A 37 -6.02 -11.94 2.76
C ARG A 37 -6.76 -12.04 4.10
N ASN A 38 -7.31 -10.93 4.60
CA ASN A 38 -7.83 -10.89 5.97
C ASN A 38 -9.31 -11.25 6.07
N GLN A 39 -10.12 -11.01 5.04
CA GLN A 39 -11.57 -11.25 5.10
C GLN A 39 -12.00 -12.55 4.40
N LEU A 40 -11.12 -13.16 3.58
CA LEU A 40 -11.45 -14.42 2.89
C LEU A 40 -10.50 -15.55 3.33
N VAL A 41 -9.17 -15.34 3.29
CA VAL A 41 -8.20 -16.41 3.52
C VAL A 41 -7.92 -16.63 5.01
N LEU A 42 -7.82 -15.56 5.79
CA LEU A 42 -7.44 -15.61 7.21
C LEU A 42 -8.61 -15.24 8.16
N ALA A 43 -9.83 -15.12 7.63
CA ALA A 43 -10.99 -14.65 8.38
C ALA A 43 -11.25 -15.48 9.65
N ASP A 44 -11.24 -16.79 9.53
CA ASP A 44 -11.50 -17.70 10.65
C ASP A 44 -10.42 -17.59 11.73
N HIS A 45 -9.15 -17.48 11.35
CA HIS A 45 -8.04 -17.30 12.30
C HIS A 45 -8.16 -16.02 13.12
N TRP A 46 -8.61 -14.94 12.48
CA TRP A 46 -8.89 -13.67 13.16
C TRP A 46 -10.09 -13.80 14.11
N ALA A 47 -11.19 -14.36 13.63
CA ALA A 47 -12.43 -14.51 14.39
C ALA A 47 -12.20 -15.39 15.64
N ASP A 48 -11.53 -16.53 15.49
CA ASP A 48 -11.21 -17.44 16.59
C ASP A 48 -10.31 -16.79 17.64
N HIS A 49 -9.28 -16.05 17.19
CA HIS A 49 -8.37 -15.35 18.09
C HIS A 49 -9.08 -14.26 18.91
N TYR A 50 -9.94 -13.45 18.27
CA TYR A 50 -10.73 -12.43 18.95
C TYR A 50 -11.73 -13.08 19.94
N THR A 51 -12.39 -14.14 19.53
CA THR A 51 -13.30 -14.89 20.40
C THR A 51 -12.59 -15.44 21.63
N ALA A 52 -11.37 -15.98 21.49
CA ALA A 52 -10.55 -16.45 22.61
C ALA A 52 -10.18 -15.32 23.60
N MET A 53 -10.13 -14.07 23.15
CA MET A 53 -9.96 -12.89 24.00
C MET A 53 -11.29 -12.35 24.59
N GLY A 54 -12.42 -12.99 24.31
CA GLY A 54 -13.75 -12.49 24.70
C GLY A 54 -14.22 -11.27 23.90
N LEU A 55 -13.68 -11.05 22.70
CA LEU A 55 -13.97 -9.91 21.83
C LEU A 55 -14.63 -10.40 20.52
N ALA A 56 -15.36 -9.50 19.87
CA ALA A 56 -15.84 -9.72 18.50
C ALA A 56 -14.83 -9.15 17.50
N PHE A 57 -14.54 -9.88 16.42
CA PHE A 57 -13.70 -9.35 15.34
C PHE A 57 -14.40 -8.15 14.67
N PRO A 58 -13.70 -7.00 14.49
CA PRO A 58 -14.29 -5.78 13.97
C PRO A 58 -14.54 -5.88 12.46
N SER A 59 -15.77 -6.27 12.08
CA SER A 59 -16.19 -6.46 10.69
C SER A 59 -17.10 -5.35 10.14
N ALA A 60 -17.37 -4.28 10.92
CA ALA A 60 -18.20 -3.19 10.46
C ALA A 60 -17.58 -2.43 9.26
N PRO A 61 -18.38 -1.88 8.32
CA PRO A 61 -17.85 -1.17 7.13
C PRO A 61 -16.88 -0.04 7.45
N VAL A 62 -17.03 0.63 8.59
CA VAL A 62 -16.12 1.68 9.06
C VAL A 62 -14.69 1.14 9.26
N ASN A 63 -14.54 -0.11 9.70
CA ASN A 63 -13.22 -0.72 9.86
C ASN A 63 -12.54 -0.94 8.50
N GLY A 64 -13.32 -1.35 7.48
CA GLY A 64 -12.84 -1.43 6.10
C GLY A 64 -12.38 -0.06 5.57
N ALA A 65 -13.11 1.02 5.86
CA ALA A 65 -12.72 2.37 5.48
C ALA A 65 -11.39 2.80 6.13
N VAL A 66 -11.15 2.45 7.39
CA VAL A 66 -9.87 2.72 8.09
C VAL A 66 -8.71 1.98 7.40
N TRP A 67 -8.90 0.72 7.00
CA TRP A 67 -7.90 -0.01 6.22
C TRP A 67 -7.65 0.61 4.84
N GLY A 68 -8.67 1.15 4.19
CA GLY A 68 -8.52 1.91 2.95
C GLY A 68 -7.69 3.18 3.13
N ILE A 69 -7.88 3.91 4.23
CA ILE A 69 -7.06 5.08 4.58
C ILE A 69 -5.62 4.66 4.86
N TRP A 70 -5.40 3.58 5.61
CA TRP A 70 -4.08 3.03 5.85
C TRP A 70 -3.36 2.67 4.54
N ALA A 71 -4.04 1.99 3.62
CA ALA A 71 -3.49 1.66 2.30
C ALA A 71 -3.11 2.92 1.50
N LEU A 72 -3.94 3.96 1.51
CA LEU A 72 -3.65 5.22 0.85
C LEU A 72 -2.40 5.89 1.43
N VAL A 73 -2.30 5.97 2.77
CA VAL A 73 -1.13 6.57 3.45
C VAL A 73 0.14 5.79 3.14
N LEU A 74 0.09 4.45 3.17
CA LEU A 74 1.22 3.60 2.80
C LEU A 74 1.65 3.84 1.34
N VAL A 75 0.71 3.94 0.40
CA VAL A 75 1.04 4.21 -1.01
C VAL A 75 1.61 5.61 -1.20
N ILE A 76 1.15 6.61 -0.48
CA ILE A 76 1.76 7.94 -0.49
C ILE A 76 3.22 7.86 -0.01
N ALA A 77 3.49 7.12 1.07
CA ALA A 77 4.86 6.89 1.54
C ALA A 77 5.70 6.16 0.48
N ILE A 78 5.18 5.10 -0.14
CA ILE A 78 5.81 4.39 -1.27
C ILE A 78 6.13 5.36 -2.40
N HIS A 79 5.20 6.26 -2.75
CA HIS A 79 5.41 7.25 -3.82
C HIS A 79 6.63 8.14 -3.55
N PHE A 80 6.83 8.58 -2.30
CA PHE A 80 7.99 9.38 -1.91
C PHE A 80 9.28 8.56 -1.89
N LEU A 81 9.26 7.35 -1.31
CA LEU A 81 10.40 6.44 -1.25
C LEU A 81 10.89 6.04 -2.65
N ALA A 82 9.96 5.70 -3.55
CA ALA A 82 10.24 5.31 -4.93
C ALA A 82 10.94 6.42 -5.75
N ARG A 83 11.03 7.64 -5.24
CA ARG A 83 11.76 8.73 -5.90
C ARG A 83 13.28 8.57 -5.81
N ARG A 84 13.78 7.81 -4.85
CA ARG A 84 15.21 7.69 -4.51
C ARG A 84 15.75 6.28 -4.60
N GLY A 85 14.91 5.26 -4.43
CA GLY A 85 15.30 3.84 -4.36
C GLY A 85 14.88 3.01 -5.57
N GLY A 86 15.56 1.89 -5.78
CA GLY A 86 15.17 0.84 -6.70
C GLY A 86 13.93 0.08 -6.22
N LEU A 87 13.43 -0.84 -7.05
CA LEU A 87 12.20 -1.60 -6.74
C LEU A 87 12.31 -2.36 -5.41
N LEU A 88 13.34 -3.17 -5.25
CA LEU A 88 13.47 -4.04 -4.07
C LEU A 88 13.80 -3.25 -2.79
N GLU A 89 14.64 -2.23 -2.89
CA GLU A 89 14.97 -1.36 -1.77
C GLU A 89 13.72 -0.62 -1.26
N THR A 90 12.98 0.01 -2.17
CA THR A 90 11.73 0.70 -1.83
C THR A 90 10.71 -0.27 -1.23
N ALA A 91 10.57 -1.46 -1.81
CA ALA A 91 9.63 -2.47 -1.32
C ALA A 91 10.03 -2.97 0.07
N ALA A 92 11.31 -3.23 0.33
CA ALA A 92 11.79 -3.68 1.64
C ALA A 92 11.51 -2.63 2.73
N ILE A 93 11.84 -1.36 2.47
CA ILE A 93 11.59 -0.26 3.42
C ILE A 93 10.08 -0.10 3.66
N ALA A 94 9.27 -0.05 2.60
CA ALA A 94 7.83 0.12 2.71
C ALA A 94 7.16 -1.06 3.44
N TRP A 95 7.64 -2.29 3.19
CA TRP A 95 7.14 -3.49 3.87
C TRP A 95 7.46 -3.49 5.36
N ILE A 96 8.70 -3.11 5.73
CA ILE A 96 9.07 -2.97 7.15
C ILE A 96 8.19 -1.92 7.83
N MET A 97 8.03 -0.75 7.22
CA MET A 97 7.25 0.35 7.79
C MET A 97 5.74 0.05 7.88
N GLY A 98 5.18 -0.57 6.87
CA GLY A 98 3.74 -0.86 6.81
C GLY A 98 3.34 -2.10 7.59
N PHE A 99 4.12 -3.16 7.52
CA PHE A 99 3.73 -4.48 8.05
C PHE A 99 4.53 -4.90 9.28
N VAL A 100 5.86 -4.90 9.20
CA VAL A 100 6.68 -5.44 10.31
C VAL A 100 6.48 -4.60 11.57
N LEU A 101 6.52 -3.28 11.48
CA LEU A 101 6.33 -2.41 12.64
C LEU A 101 4.92 -2.56 13.22
N MET A 102 3.90 -2.68 12.38
CA MET A 102 2.53 -2.93 12.83
C MET A 102 2.43 -4.28 13.55
N TRP A 103 2.94 -5.36 12.96
CA TRP A 103 2.88 -6.71 13.57
C TRP A 103 3.66 -6.80 14.88
N LEU A 104 4.79 -6.09 15.00
CA LEU A 104 5.51 -6.02 16.27
C LEU A 104 4.65 -5.40 17.36
N VAL A 105 3.96 -4.31 17.07
CA VAL A 105 3.12 -3.62 18.06
C VAL A 105 1.90 -4.46 18.43
N ILE A 106 1.10 -4.88 17.43
CA ILE A 106 -0.13 -5.65 17.72
C ILE A 106 0.17 -7.07 18.22
N GLY A 107 1.34 -7.64 17.87
CA GLY A 107 1.83 -8.90 18.44
C GLY A 107 2.20 -8.75 19.92
N ASN A 108 2.90 -7.67 20.28
CA ASN A 108 3.21 -7.35 21.69
C ASN A 108 1.94 -7.12 22.53
N MET A 109 0.87 -6.62 21.92
CA MET A 109 -0.42 -6.42 22.57
C MET A 109 -1.26 -7.70 22.67
N GLY A 110 -0.80 -8.81 22.10
CA GLY A 110 -1.53 -10.08 22.05
C GLY A 110 -2.71 -10.09 21.07
N VAL A 111 -2.84 -9.07 20.23
CA VAL A 111 -3.96 -8.94 19.27
C VAL A 111 -3.70 -9.69 17.97
N LEU A 112 -2.42 -9.92 17.61
CA LEU A 112 -2.05 -10.62 16.38
C LEU A 112 -2.09 -12.15 16.59
N PRO A 113 -2.91 -12.91 15.83
CA PRO A 113 -2.82 -14.36 15.83
C PRO A 113 -1.53 -14.80 15.09
N LEU A 114 -0.51 -15.24 15.84
CA LEU A 114 0.80 -15.55 15.25
C LEU A 114 0.75 -16.66 14.17
N CYS A 115 -0.28 -17.52 14.23
CA CYS A 115 -0.50 -18.59 13.24
C CYS A 115 -0.75 -18.08 11.82
N ILE A 116 -1.12 -16.80 11.62
CA ILE A 116 -1.33 -16.24 10.28
C ILE A 116 -0.02 -15.86 9.58
N LEU A 117 1.06 -15.65 10.31
CA LEU A 117 2.31 -15.11 9.75
C LEU A 117 2.90 -15.93 8.59
N PRO A 118 2.84 -17.27 8.56
CA PRO A 118 3.32 -18.04 7.41
C PRO A 118 2.63 -17.70 6.09
N VAL A 119 1.39 -17.23 6.13
CA VAL A 119 0.63 -16.77 4.95
C VAL A 119 0.76 -15.27 4.78
N ALA A 120 0.61 -14.51 5.87
CA ALA A 120 0.57 -13.05 5.82
C ALA A 120 1.90 -12.43 5.38
N VAL A 121 3.05 -13.00 5.79
CA VAL A 121 4.38 -12.49 5.44
C VAL A 121 4.65 -12.56 3.93
N PRO A 122 4.63 -13.73 3.26
CA PRO A 122 4.88 -13.78 1.83
C PRO A 122 3.84 -13.03 1.01
N TRP A 123 2.57 -13.05 1.43
CA TRP A 123 1.50 -12.34 0.75
C TRP A 123 1.71 -10.83 0.76
N SER A 124 2.00 -10.25 1.92
CA SER A 124 2.24 -8.81 2.05
C SER A 124 3.51 -8.35 1.32
N MET A 125 4.54 -9.20 1.19
CA MET A 125 5.70 -8.89 0.36
C MET A 125 5.32 -8.75 -1.11
N VAL A 126 4.53 -9.68 -1.67
CA VAL A 126 4.02 -9.59 -3.05
C VAL A 126 3.17 -8.34 -3.24
N GLU A 127 2.31 -8.05 -2.28
CA GLU A 127 1.44 -6.88 -2.26
C GLU A 127 2.24 -5.57 -2.35
N VAL A 128 3.26 -5.40 -1.52
CA VAL A 128 4.10 -4.19 -1.51
C VAL A 128 4.96 -4.08 -2.76
N ILE A 129 5.56 -5.19 -3.23
CA ILE A 129 6.35 -5.20 -4.48
C ILE A 129 5.46 -4.75 -5.66
N GLY A 130 4.23 -5.26 -5.75
CA GLY A 130 3.28 -4.87 -6.78
C GLY A 130 2.92 -3.38 -6.72
N ALA A 131 2.67 -2.84 -5.52
CA ALA A 131 2.39 -1.42 -5.33
C ALA A 131 3.57 -0.53 -5.74
N VAL A 132 4.79 -0.88 -5.33
CA VAL A 132 6.02 -0.16 -5.73
C VAL A 132 6.23 -0.21 -7.24
N TYR A 133 6.03 -1.38 -7.86
CA TYR A 133 6.14 -1.54 -9.31
C TYR A 133 5.14 -0.63 -10.06
N ILE A 134 3.88 -0.59 -9.61
CA ILE A 134 2.86 0.29 -10.18
C ILE A 134 3.34 1.74 -10.12
N VAL A 135 3.73 2.21 -8.94
CA VAL A 135 4.19 3.60 -8.73
C VAL A 135 5.39 3.94 -9.61
N GLN A 136 6.39 3.07 -9.69
CA GLN A 136 7.60 3.30 -10.50
C GLN A 136 7.30 3.29 -11.99
N LYS A 137 6.43 2.39 -12.48
CA LYS A 137 6.04 2.30 -13.89
C LYS A 137 5.37 3.57 -14.41
N PHE A 138 4.53 4.21 -13.58
CA PHE A 138 3.90 5.48 -13.95
C PHE A 138 4.89 6.65 -13.94
N ARG A 139 5.96 6.58 -13.14
CA ARG A 139 7.02 7.60 -13.10
C ARG A 139 7.99 7.51 -14.27
N SER A 140 8.43 6.31 -14.66
CA SER A 140 9.43 6.10 -15.72
C SER A 140 8.97 6.54 -17.11
N ARG A 141 7.68 6.84 -17.29
CA ARG A 141 7.13 7.34 -18.54
C ARG A 141 7.21 8.87 -18.72
N VAL A 142 7.82 9.57 -17.77
CA VAL A 142 8.11 11.00 -17.94
C VAL A 142 9.42 11.14 -18.73
N PRO A 143 9.41 11.65 -19.98
CA PRO A 143 10.64 11.88 -20.73
C PRO A 143 11.55 12.80 -19.91
N SER A 144 12.78 12.37 -19.62
CA SER A 144 13.82 13.27 -19.11
C SER A 144 13.99 14.38 -20.14
N ARG A 145 13.71 15.63 -19.77
CA ARG A 145 14.18 16.77 -20.56
C ARG A 145 15.69 16.63 -20.63
N GLN A 146 16.18 16.28 -21.81
CA GLN A 146 17.60 16.47 -22.13
C GLN A 146 17.85 17.97 -22.02
N ALA A 147 18.74 18.34 -21.10
CA ALA A 147 19.27 19.68 -20.94
C ALA A 147 20.19 20.02 -22.12
#